data_b3db683a8bac0ad772b72cca14630390
#
_entry.id   b3db683a8bac0ad772b72cca14630390
#
_cell.length_a   1.000
_cell.length_b   1.000
_cell.length_c   1.000
_cell.angle_alpha   90.00
_cell.angle_beta   90.00
_cell.angle_gamma   90.00
#
_symmetry.space_group_name_H-M   'P 1'
#
loop_
_entity.id
_entity.type
_entity.pdbx_description
1 polymer ?
#
loop_
_entity_poly.entity_id
_entity_poly.type
_entity_poly.pdbx_seq_one_letter_code
_entity_poly.pdbx_strand_id
1 'polypeptide(L)'
;IAFWHPEAPLSGFSVRSRLGAMNPLLDGGRTANLKLEQSGVKFATPTVNKINALPEAPNEVAERMLLIERLGGVLKYSDVADRVFRSNLLMIDLHFPRVLTEMVRIMHLDDITRISELTEVIKQMNPLKIKDELVNKHGFYEFKIKQFLMALALGMRPAKIYTGQDSAVEGILLMDGSGEVLCYHKSERPVMEDFLFLNTRLEKGSLDKDKYGFLERENGTYYFKLNAKI
;
A
#
# COMPACT_ATOMS: atom_id res chain seq x y z
N ILE A 1 24.98 16.95 -21.65
CA ILE A 1 24.66 18.13 -22.47
C ILE A 1 23.15 18.13 -22.60
N ALA A 2 22.49 19.03 -21.86
CA ALA A 2 21.05 19.21 -22.00
C ALA A 2 20.79 20.03 -23.27
N PHE A 3 20.16 19.44 -24.25
CA PHE A 3 19.61 20.18 -25.37
C PHE A 3 18.34 20.86 -24.89
N TRP A 4 18.43 22.18 -24.65
CA TRP A 4 17.28 22.97 -24.33
C TRP A 4 16.44 23.18 -25.59
N HIS A 5 15.28 22.55 -25.66
CA HIS A 5 14.30 22.80 -26.71
C HIS A 5 13.18 23.64 -26.11
N PRO A 6 12.88 24.84 -26.60
CA PRO A 6 11.89 25.73 -25.98
C PRO A 6 10.47 25.16 -25.95
N GLU A 7 10.20 24.12 -26.72
CA GLU A 7 8.90 23.41 -26.77
C GLU A 7 8.95 22.04 -26.08
N ALA A 8 10.10 21.61 -25.51
CA ALA A 8 10.17 20.36 -24.79
C ALA A 8 9.47 20.50 -23.42
N PRO A 9 8.63 19.55 -23.02
CA PRO A 9 8.09 19.56 -21.67
C PRO A 9 9.25 19.56 -20.68
N LEU A 10 9.11 20.36 -19.60
CA LEU A 10 10.09 20.43 -18.53
C LEU A 10 10.34 19.01 -18.00
N SER A 11 11.56 18.53 -18.14
CA SER A 11 11.99 17.24 -17.58
C SER A 11 12.11 17.40 -16.06
N GLY A 12 11.50 16.49 -15.31
CA GLY A 12 11.45 16.55 -13.85
C GLY A 12 11.88 15.27 -13.19
N PHE A 13 12.58 15.40 -12.07
CA PHE A 13 12.92 14.31 -11.17
C PHE A 13 12.04 14.36 -9.92
N SER A 14 11.63 13.20 -9.41
CA SER A 14 11.09 13.07 -8.06
C SER A 14 12.26 13.10 -7.07
N VAL A 15 12.33 14.13 -6.21
CA VAL A 15 13.38 14.23 -5.21
C VAL A 15 12.92 13.56 -3.92
N ARG A 16 13.73 12.66 -3.38
CA ARG A 16 13.53 11.98 -2.11
C ARG A 16 14.76 12.19 -1.23
N SER A 17 14.56 12.68 -0.02
CA SER A 17 15.65 13.02 0.89
C SER A 17 15.52 12.24 2.20
N ARG A 18 16.64 11.74 2.71
CA ARG A 18 16.79 11.17 4.06
C ARG A 18 17.43 12.15 5.06
N LEU A 19 17.56 13.43 4.70
CA LEU A 19 18.12 14.47 5.56
C LEU A 19 17.19 14.91 6.70
N GLY A 20 16.03 14.27 6.85
CA GLY A 20 15.04 14.55 7.88
C GLY A 20 14.16 13.35 8.15
N ALA A 21 12.91 13.59 8.60
CA ALA A 21 11.91 12.55 8.71
C ALA A 21 11.73 11.83 7.36
N MET A 22 11.64 10.49 7.39
CA MET A 22 11.48 9.69 6.17
C MET A 22 10.34 10.23 5.33
N ASN A 23 10.61 10.41 4.04
CA ASN A 23 9.63 10.87 3.06
C ASN A 23 8.93 9.63 2.49
N PRO A 24 7.73 9.25 2.95
CA PRO A 24 7.06 8.06 2.50
C PRO A 24 6.72 8.14 1.01
N LEU A 25 6.77 7.02 0.32
CA LEU A 25 6.28 6.91 -1.06
C LEU A 25 4.77 7.10 -1.10
N LEU A 26 4.09 6.55 -0.09
CA LEU A 26 2.65 6.62 0.10
C LEU A 26 2.35 7.04 1.54
N ASP A 27 1.77 8.21 1.72
CA ASP A 27 1.14 8.68 2.96
C ASP A 27 -0.13 9.43 2.59
N GLY A 28 -1.20 8.70 2.47
CA GLY A 28 -2.50 9.24 2.06
C GLY A 28 -3.41 9.56 3.24
N GLY A 29 -2.99 9.31 4.47
CA GLY A 29 -3.89 9.39 5.60
C GLY A 29 -5.15 8.55 5.35
N ARG A 30 -6.31 9.07 5.66
CA ARG A 30 -7.60 8.36 5.48
C ARG A 30 -7.90 7.96 4.02
N THR A 31 -7.34 8.64 3.03
CA THR A 31 -7.55 8.30 1.62
C THR A 31 -6.91 6.96 1.25
N ALA A 32 -5.88 6.55 1.98
CA ALA A 32 -5.22 5.26 1.79
C ALA A 32 -5.83 4.10 2.59
N ASN A 33 -7.04 4.27 3.13
CA ASN A 33 -7.73 3.22 3.87
C ASN A 33 -8.35 2.17 2.94
N LEU A 34 -8.08 0.92 3.29
CA LEU A 34 -8.57 -0.30 2.64
C LEU A 34 -9.67 -0.91 3.51
N LYS A 35 -10.77 -1.34 2.91
CA LYS A 35 -11.96 -1.82 3.64
C LYS A 35 -12.06 -3.33 3.59
N LEU A 36 -12.15 -3.94 4.76
CA LEU A 36 -12.50 -5.32 4.96
C LEU A 36 -13.94 -5.40 5.48
N GLU A 37 -14.82 -6.08 4.77
CA GLU A 37 -16.17 -6.34 5.22
C GLU A 37 -16.17 -7.45 6.26
N GLN A 38 -16.85 -7.21 7.38
CA GLN A 38 -17.10 -8.20 8.41
C GLN A 38 -18.31 -9.04 8.03
N SER A 39 -18.11 -10.34 7.90
CA SER A 39 -19.12 -11.36 7.59
C SER A 39 -19.05 -12.52 8.58
N GLY A 40 -19.78 -13.60 8.33
CA GLY A 40 -19.90 -14.71 9.28
C GLY A 40 -20.93 -14.38 10.36
N VAL A 41 -20.53 -14.44 11.64
CA VAL A 41 -21.41 -14.10 12.75
C VAL A 41 -21.71 -12.61 12.75
N LYS A 42 -23.00 -12.24 12.86
CA LYS A 42 -23.41 -10.84 13.02
C LYS A 42 -23.09 -10.37 14.45
N PHE A 43 -22.27 -9.35 14.56
CA PHE A 43 -21.96 -8.77 15.85
C PHE A 43 -23.03 -7.77 16.31
N ALA A 44 -23.44 -7.90 17.57
CA ALA A 44 -24.23 -6.89 18.24
C ALA A 44 -23.34 -5.69 18.61
N THR A 45 -23.94 -4.51 18.74
CA THR A 45 -23.20 -3.28 19.11
C THR A 45 -22.30 -3.44 20.36
N PRO A 46 -22.72 -4.11 21.44
CA PRO A 46 -21.83 -4.32 22.62
C PRO A 46 -20.57 -5.12 22.27
N THR A 47 -20.68 -6.12 21.38
CA THR A 47 -19.52 -6.91 20.92
C THR A 47 -18.56 -6.04 20.14
N VAL A 48 -19.06 -5.21 19.21
CA VAL A 48 -18.26 -4.28 18.43
C VAL A 48 -17.56 -3.27 19.34
N ASN A 49 -18.26 -2.71 20.31
CA ASN A 49 -17.69 -1.78 21.29
C ASN A 49 -16.57 -2.44 22.09
N LYS A 50 -16.72 -3.72 22.48
CA LYS A 50 -15.68 -4.48 23.19
C LYS A 50 -14.44 -4.69 22.33
N ILE A 51 -14.62 -5.00 21.03
CA ILE A 51 -13.50 -5.17 20.08
C ILE A 51 -12.76 -3.83 19.93
N ASN A 52 -13.50 -2.75 19.70
CA ASN A 52 -12.92 -1.43 19.48
C ASN A 52 -12.27 -0.83 20.73
N ALA A 53 -12.70 -1.26 21.92
CA ALA A 53 -12.17 -0.82 23.22
C ALA A 53 -10.92 -1.59 23.68
N LEU A 54 -10.35 -2.47 22.85
CA LEU A 54 -9.06 -3.09 23.18
C LEU A 54 -8.01 -1.99 23.40
N PRO A 55 -7.17 -2.13 24.46
CA PRO A 55 -6.20 -1.12 24.83
C PRO A 55 -5.20 -0.86 23.71
N GLU A 56 -4.70 0.36 23.68
CA GLU A 56 -3.62 0.73 22.76
C GLU A 56 -2.36 -0.10 23.06
N ALA A 57 -1.88 -0.80 22.05
CA ALA A 57 -0.69 -1.64 22.08
C ALA A 57 -0.04 -1.64 20.69
N PRO A 58 1.25 -1.92 20.56
CA PRO A 58 1.93 -1.94 19.24
C PRO A 58 1.29 -2.87 18.20
N ASN A 59 0.56 -3.89 18.65
CA ASN A 59 -0.10 -4.90 17.82
C ASN A 59 -1.64 -4.86 17.92
N GLU A 60 -2.22 -3.77 18.45
CA GLU A 60 -3.66 -3.66 18.71
C GLU A 60 -4.55 -3.94 17.49
N VAL A 61 -4.11 -3.55 16.28
CA VAL A 61 -4.84 -3.83 15.04
C VAL A 61 -4.92 -5.33 14.79
N ALA A 62 -3.79 -6.04 14.97
CA ALA A 62 -3.74 -7.50 14.89
C ALA A 62 -4.64 -8.17 15.92
N GLU A 63 -4.57 -7.71 17.17
CA GLU A 63 -5.39 -8.26 18.26
C GLU A 63 -6.88 -8.09 18.00
N ARG A 64 -7.31 -6.94 17.47
CA ARG A 64 -8.71 -6.72 17.07
C ARG A 64 -9.11 -7.66 15.93
N MET A 65 -8.27 -7.84 14.90
CA MET A 65 -8.55 -8.79 13.81
C MET A 65 -8.67 -10.22 14.33
N LEU A 66 -7.74 -10.67 15.16
CA LEU A 66 -7.77 -12.01 15.77
C LEU A 66 -8.98 -12.21 16.71
N LEU A 67 -9.38 -11.17 17.45
CA LEU A 67 -10.58 -11.24 18.29
C LEU A 67 -11.84 -11.38 17.44
N ILE A 68 -11.94 -10.63 16.32
CA ILE A 68 -13.04 -10.77 15.36
C ILE A 68 -13.14 -12.22 14.87
N GLU A 69 -12.03 -12.83 14.47
CA GLU A 69 -11.98 -14.21 13.99
C GLU A 69 -12.34 -15.23 15.09
N ARG A 70 -11.83 -15.06 16.32
CA ARG A 70 -12.19 -15.90 17.49
C ARG A 70 -13.67 -15.86 17.82
N LEU A 71 -14.33 -14.74 17.56
CA LEU A 71 -15.77 -14.57 17.75
C LEU A 71 -16.61 -15.08 16.57
N GLY A 72 -15.99 -15.74 15.57
CA GLY A 72 -16.64 -16.29 14.39
C GLY A 72 -16.91 -15.28 13.29
N GLY A 73 -16.35 -14.09 13.39
CA GLY A 73 -16.35 -13.09 12.30
C GLY A 73 -15.32 -13.45 11.24
N VAL A 74 -15.57 -13.01 10.01
CA VAL A 74 -14.65 -13.16 8.88
C VAL A 74 -14.45 -11.81 8.23
N LEU A 75 -13.19 -11.41 8.08
CA LEU A 75 -12.80 -10.17 7.40
C LEU A 75 -12.39 -10.48 5.95
N LYS A 76 -13.13 -9.93 4.98
CA LYS A 76 -12.84 -10.09 3.55
C LYS A 76 -12.64 -8.74 2.89
N TYR A 77 -11.67 -8.65 1.98
CA TYR A 77 -11.52 -7.46 1.15
C TYR A 77 -12.86 -7.10 0.51
N SER A 78 -13.26 -5.86 0.62
CA SER A 78 -14.48 -5.31 0.05
C SER A 78 -14.20 -4.16 -0.92
N ASP A 79 -13.50 -3.13 -0.47
CA ASP A 79 -13.26 -1.93 -1.28
C ASP A 79 -12.07 -1.10 -0.74
N VAL A 80 -11.81 0.03 -1.37
CA VAL A 80 -10.93 1.11 -0.90
C VAL A 80 -11.83 2.27 -0.45
N ALA A 81 -11.50 2.92 0.66
CA ALA A 81 -12.35 3.95 1.24
C ALA A 81 -12.50 5.18 0.32
N ASP A 82 -11.43 5.56 -0.36
CA ASP A 82 -11.41 6.69 -1.28
C ASP A 82 -11.55 6.23 -2.74
N ARG A 83 -12.45 6.89 -3.49
CA ARG A 83 -12.74 6.52 -4.89
C ARG A 83 -11.59 6.83 -5.84
N VAL A 84 -10.85 7.91 -5.60
CA VAL A 84 -9.70 8.29 -6.44
C VAL A 84 -8.58 7.29 -6.24
N PHE A 85 -8.25 6.98 -4.98
CA PHE A 85 -7.23 5.99 -4.67
C PHE A 85 -7.59 4.61 -5.21
N ARG A 86 -8.86 4.20 -5.06
CA ARG A 86 -9.35 2.96 -5.67
C ARG A 86 -9.06 2.93 -7.17
N SER A 87 -9.47 3.98 -7.90
CA SER A 87 -9.26 4.07 -9.34
C SER A 87 -7.77 4.04 -9.72
N ASN A 88 -6.92 4.72 -8.95
CA ASN A 88 -5.48 4.71 -9.17
C ASN A 88 -4.88 3.30 -9.02
N LEU A 89 -5.32 2.55 -8.00
CA LEU A 89 -4.89 1.16 -7.81
C LEU A 89 -5.39 0.24 -8.94
N LEU A 90 -6.61 0.46 -9.44
CA LEU A 90 -7.15 -0.28 -10.58
C LEU A 90 -6.38 -0.02 -11.88
N MET A 91 -5.73 1.15 -12.04
CA MET A 91 -4.83 1.44 -13.16
C MET A 91 -3.56 0.59 -13.13
N ILE A 92 -3.15 0.10 -11.97
CA ILE A 92 -2.04 -0.85 -11.86
C ILE A 92 -2.50 -2.26 -12.25
N ASP A 93 -3.61 -2.72 -11.65
CA ASP A 93 -4.27 -3.97 -11.96
C ASP A 93 -5.66 -4.01 -11.30
N LEU A 94 -6.64 -4.64 -11.96
CA LEU A 94 -8.01 -4.76 -11.45
C LEU A 94 -8.11 -5.44 -10.08
N HIS A 95 -7.15 -6.29 -9.74
CA HIS A 95 -7.10 -6.99 -8.46
C HIS A 95 -6.08 -6.41 -7.48
N PHE A 96 -5.33 -5.39 -7.88
CA PHE A 96 -4.26 -4.82 -7.06
C PHE A 96 -4.75 -4.27 -5.70
N PRO A 97 -5.93 -3.64 -5.60
CA PRO A 97 -6.46 -3.22 -4.30
C PRO A 97 -6.55 -4.37 -3.28
N ARG A 98 -6.94 -5.56 -3.74
CA ARG A 98 -6.98 -6.76 -2.88
C ARG A 98 -5.59 -7.24 -2.50
N VAL A 99 -4.64 -7.24 -3.43
CA VAL A 99 -3.25 -7.61 -3.14
C VAL A 99 -2.66 -6.69 -2.08
N LEU A 100 -2.80 -5.37 -2.25
CA LEU A 100 -2.33 -4.39 -1.28
C LEU A 100 -2.98 -4.58 0.08
N THR A 101 -4.29 -4.89 0.12
CA THR A 101 -5.00 -5.15 1.38
C THR A 101 -4.45 -6.35 2.12
N GLU A 102 -4.17 -7.46 1.42
CA GLU A 102 -3.57 -8.65 2.05
C GLU A 102 -2.13 -8.38 2.50
N MET A 103 -1.33 -7.60 1.77
CA MET A 103 -0.01 -7.19 2.22
C MET A 103 -0.06 -6.40 3.54
N VAL A 104 -0.97 -5.41 3.62
CA VAL A 104 -1.16 -4.62 4.85
C VAL A 104 -1.69 -5.49 5.99
N ARG A 105 -2.57 -6.46 5.70
CA ARG A 105 -3.09 -7.41 6.69
C ARG A 105 -1.96 -8.27 7.27
N ILE A 106 -1.11 -8.84 6.41
CA ILE A 106 0.06 -9.65 6.81
C ILE A 106 1.03 -8.81 7.66
N MET A 107 1.30 -7.57 7.24
CA MET A 107 2.14 -6.66 8.01
C MET A 107 1.65 -6.52 9.46
N HIS A 108 0.36 -6.39 9.68
CA HIS A 108 -0.18 -6.28 11.04
C HIS A 108 -0.17 -7.60 11.80
N LEU A 109 -0.47 -8.73 11.13
CA LEU A 109 -0.59 -10.04 11.79
C LEU A 109 0.78 -10.68 12.09
N ASP A 110 1.72 -10.57 11.16
CA ASP A 110 2.99 -11.30 11.18
C ASP A 110 4.20 -10.37 11.39
N ASP A 111 3.98 -9.05 11.52
CA ASP A 111 4.98 -7.99 11.69
C ASP A 111 6.04 -7.96 10.57
N ILE A 112 5.70 -8.48 9.37
CA ILE A 112 6.55 -8.43 8.19
C ILE A 112 6.32 -7.10 7.49
N THR A 113 7.37 -6.29 7.36
CA THR A 113 7.26 -4.93 6.81
C THR A 113 7.89 -4.76 5.43
N ARG A 114 8.95 -5.51 5.10
CA ARG A 114 9.64 -5.39 3.81
C ARG A 114 8.77 -5.85 2.65
N ILE A 115 8.66 -5.04 1.62
CA ILE A 115 7.83 -5.34 0.44
C ILE A 115 8.25 -6.66 -0.23
N SER A 116 9.55 -6.92 -0.34
CA SER A 116 10.06 -8.17 -0.93
C SER A 116 9.64 -9.41 -0.12
N GLU A 117 9.74 -9.36 1.20
CA GLU A 117 9.32 -10.45 2.09
C GLU A 117 7.80 -10.66 2.04
N LEU A 118 7.01 -9.57 2.12
CA LEU A 118 5.56 -9.60 1.96
C LEU A 118 5.14 -10.21 0.61
N THR A 119 5.90 -9.91 -0.45
CA THR A 119 5.63 -10.46 -1.78
C THR A 119 5.77 -11.98 -1.81
N GLU A 120 6.78 -12.54 -1.14
CA GLU A 120 6.96 -13.99 -1.04
C GLU A 120 5.79 -14.65 -0.29
N VAL A 121 5.32 -14.04 0.81
CA VAL A 121 4.13 -14.53 1.52
C VAL A 121 2.90 -14.47 0.63
N ILE A 122 2.69 -13.37 -0.10
CA ILE A 122 1.57 -13.23 -1.05
C ILE A 122 1.62 -14.27 -2.17
N LYS A 123 2.81 -14.59 -2.70
CA LYS A 123 2.99 -15.65 -3.70
C LYS A 123 2.53 -17.01 -3.17
N GLN A 124 2.93 -17.35 -1.94
CA GLN A 124 2.56 -18.59 -1.28
C GLN A 124 1.05 -18.66 -0.99
N MET A 125 0.46 -17.59 -0.47
CA MET A 125 -0.98 -17.50 -0.16
C MET A 125 -1.84 -17.49 -1.42
N ASN A 126 -1.34 -16.95 -2.50
CA ASN A 126 -2.04 -16.75 -3.77
C ASN A 126 -3.48 -16.23 -3.58
N PRO A 127 -3.69 -15.06 -2.97
CA PRO A 127 -5.02 -14.57 -2.58
C PRO A 127 -5.97 -14.39 -3.78
N LEU A 128 -5.42 -14.21 -4.97
CA LEU A 128 -6.20 -14.09 -6.20
C LEU A 128 -6.56 -15.44 -6.83
N LYS A 129 -5.98 -16.54 -6.34
CA LYS A 129 -6.17 -17.90 -6.88
C LYS A 129 -5.86 -18.01 -8.38
N ILE A 130 -4.83 -17.29 -8.81
CA ILE A 130 -4.35 -17.34 -10.21
C ILE A 130 -3.50 -18.59 -10.43
N LYS A 131 -3.34 -18.97 -11.70
CA LYS A 131 -2.58 -20.18 -12.07
C LYS A 131 -1.13 -20.10 -11.60
N ASP A 132 -0.61 -21.22 -11.13
CA ASP A 132 0.76 -21.34 -10.64
C ASP A 132 1.81 -20.85 -11.67
N GLU A 133 1.59 -21.10 -12.93
CA GLU A 133 2.44 -20.61 -14.01
C GLU A 133 2.58 -19.07 -14.01
N LEU A 134 1.48 -18.33 -13.80
CA LEU A 134 1.51 -16.88 -13.70
C LEU A 134 2.23 -16.41 -12.43
N VAL A 135 2.04 -17.12 -11.32
CA VAL A 135 2.69 -16.77 -10.05
C VAL A 135 4.19 -17.00 -10.13
N ASN A 136 4.63 -18.21 -10.55
CA ASN A 136 6.01 -18.65 -10.39
C ASN A 136 6.88 -18.45 -11.64
N LYS A 137 6.33 -18.61 -12.87
CA LYS A 137 7.12 -18.39 -14.09
C LYS A 137 7.10 -16.94 -14.54
N HIS A 138 5.94 -16.26 -14.44
CA HIS A 138 5.79 -14.87 -14.87
C HIS A 138 5.99 -13.84 -13.75
N GLY A 139 6.12 -14.28 -12.50
CA GLY A 139 6.34 -13.38 -11.35
C GLY A 139 5.21 -12.37 -11.15
N PHE A 140 3.94 -12.75 -11.37
CA PHE A 140 2.80 -11.84 -11.43
C PHE A 140 2.74 -10.86 -10.25
N TYR A 141 2.83 -11.34 -9.01
CA TYR A 141 2.71 -10.49 -7.83
C TYR A 141 3.88 -9.50 -7.74
N GLU A 142 5.11 -9.98 -7.91
CA GLU A 142 6.29 -9.13 -7.90
C GLU A 142 6.21 -8.05 -8.98
N PHE A 143 5.85 -8.44 -10.21
CA PHE A 143 5.69 -7.51 -11.32
C PHE A 143 4.68 -6.40 -10.99
N LYS A 144 3.49 -6.75 -10.47
CA LYS A 144 2.45 -5.76 -10.15
C LYS A 144 2.85 -4.85 -8.98
N ILE A 145 3.55 -5.38 -7.99
CA ILE A 145 4.05 -4.61 -6.85
C ILE A 145 5.14 -3.64 -7.31
N LYS A 146 6.08 -4.07 -8.15
CA LYS A 146 7.09 -3.18 -8.76
C LYS A 146 6.45 -2.06 -9.57
N GLN A 147 5.43 -2.36 -10.37
CA GLN A 147 4.66 -1.35 -11.12
C GLN A 147 4.02 -0.30 -10.19
N PHE A 148 3.45 -0.74 -9.08
CA PHE A 148 2.85 0.15 -8.08
C PHE A 148 3.90 1.04 -7.41
N LEU A 149 5.02 0.48 -6.96
CA LEU A 149 6.11 1.25 -6.36
C LEU A 149 6.67 2.29 -7.33
N MET A 150 6.83 1.92 -8.60
CA MET A 150 7.24 2.84 -9.65
C MET A 150 6.24 3.97 -9.85
N ALA A 151 4.95 3.67 -9.93
CA ALA A 151 3.91 4.69 -10.07
C ALA A 151 3.94 5.69 -8.90
N LEU A 152 4.10 5.20 -7.66
CA LEU A 152 4.26 6.06 -6.47
C LEU A 152 5.53 6.91 -6.55
N ALA A 153 6.64 6.31 -6.90
CA ALA A 153 7.93 6.97 -6.97
C ALA A 153 7.94 8.08 -8.04
N LEU A 154 7.27 7.84 -9.17
CA LEU A 154 7.19 8.76 -10.30
C LEU A 154 6.00 9.74 -10.21
N GLY A 155 5.24 9.73 -9.12
CA GLY A 155 4.31 10.82 -8.82
C GLY A 155 2.84 10.47 -8.61
N MET A 156 2.44 9.20 -8.66
CA MET A 156 1.09 8.82 -8.26
C MET A 156 0.83 9.23 -6.79
N ARG A 157 -0.32 9.81 -6.53
CA ARG A 157 -0.75 10.24 -5.18
C ARG A 157 -2.16 9.72 -4.91
N PRO A 158 -2.49 9.30 -3.66
CA PRO A 158 -3.82 8.77 -3.33
C PRO A 158 -4.97 9.73 -3.68
N ALA A 159 -4.80 11.00 -3.35
CA ALA A 159 -5.86 12.02 -3.51
C ALA A 159 -5.89 12.69 -4.89
N LYS A 160 -5.05 12.27 -5.86
CA LYS A 160 -5.02 12.84 -7.21
C LYS A 160 -5.26 11.76 -8.25
N ILE A 161 -6.07 12.08 -9.26
CA ILE A 161 -6.32 11.18 -10.38
C ILE A 161 -4.99 10.84 -11.06
N TYR A 162 -4.72 9.54 -11.18
CA TYR A 162 -3.58 8.99 -11.89
C TYR A 162 -4.03 8.47 -13.26
N THR A 163 -3.42 8.97 -14.31
CA THR A 163 -3.74 8.63 -15.71
C THR A 163 -2.76 7.64 -16.33
N GLY A 164 -1.85 7.09 -15.52
CA GLY A 164 -0.74 6.28 -16.03
C GLY A 164 0.46 7.11 -16.49
N GLN A 165 0.36 8.43 -16.44
CA GLN A 165 1.47 9.34 -16.78
C GLN A 165 2.31 9.67 -15.56
N ASP A 166 3.61 9.56 -15.70
CA ASP A 166 4.57 9.90 -14.66
C ASP A 166 4.71 11.42 -14.54
N SER A 167 4.59 11.96 -13.35
CA SER A 167 4.86 13.39 -13.09
C SER A 167 6.36 13.69 -13.07
N ALA A 168 7.18 12.70 -12.69
CA ALA A 168 8.63 12.76 -12.72
C ALA A 168 9.14 12.03 -13.97
N VAL A 169 9.24 12.75 -15.07
CA VAL A 169 9.45 12.17 -16.41
C VAL A 169 10.83 11.55 -16.57
N GLU A 170 11.85 12.07 -15.86
CA GLU A 170 13.25 11.64 -15.98
C GLU A 170 13.66 10.54 -14.98
N GLY A 171 13.08 10.53 -13.78
CA GLY A 171 13.42 9.54 -12.77
C GLY A 171 13.36 10.03 -11.33
N ILE A 172 14.23 9.48 -10.48
CA ILE A 172 14.27 9.76 -9.04
C ILE A 172 15.68 10.20 -8.64
N LEU A 173 15.73 11.26 -7.83
CA LEU A 173 16.92 11.65 -7.08
C LEU A 173 16.74 11.24 -5.62
N LEU A 174 17.62 10.40 -5.12
CA LEU A 174 17.68 10.01 -3.72
C LEU A 174 18.85 10.72 -3.06
N MET A 175 18.57 11.47 -2.01
CA MET A 175 19.59 12.08 -1.16
C MET A 175 19.66 11.31 0.15
N ASP A 176 20.80 10.74 0.49
CA ASP A 176 21.00 10.03 1.74
C ASP A 176 21.31 10.96 2.92
N GLY A 177 21.51 10.37 4.13
CA GLY A 177 21.84 11.14 5.33
C GLY A 177 23.23 11.76 5.34
N SER A 178 24.15 11.35 4.44
CA SER A 178 25.48 11.93 4.24
C SER A 178 25.48 13.09 3.27
N GLY A 179 24.37 13.30 2.55
CA GLY A 179 24.25 14.29 1.47
C GLY A 179 24.67 13.75 0.10
N GLU A 180 25.01 12.45 -0.01
CA GLU A 180 25.18 11.80 -1.32
C GLU A 180 23.87 11.76 -2.09
N VAL A 181 23.96 12.03 -3.40
CA VAL A 181 22.82 11.99 -4.31
C VAL A 181 22.97 10.83 -5.27
N LEU A 182 22.03 9.88 -5.18
CA LEU A 182 21.88 8.82 -6.16
C LEU A 182 20.80 9.22 -7.16
N CYS A 183 21.14 9.15 -8.45
CA CYS A 183 20.23 9.42 -9.53
C CYS A 183 19.84 8.11 -10.22
N TYR A 184 18.53 7.79 -10.20
CA TYR A 184 17.97 6.71 -11.00
C TYR A 184 17.21 7.32 -12.18
N HIS A 185 17.77 7.18 -13.37
CA HIS A 185 17.13 7.64 -14.59
C HIS A 185 16.09 6.62 -15.09
N LYS A 186 15.00 7.09 -15.70
CA LYS A 186 13.91 6.24 -16.20
C LYS A 186 14.36 5.21 -17.25
N SER A 187 15.46 5.48 -17.98
CA SER A 187 16.06 4.50 -18.90
C SER A 187 16.62 3.26 -18.19
N GLU A 188 16.90 3.37 -16.88
CA GLU A 188 17.39 2.27 -16.04
C GLU A 188 16.26 1.66 -15.21
N ARG A 189 15.07 1.61 -15.79
CA ARG A 189 13.85 1.16 -15.12
C ARG A 189 13.99 -0.14 -14.33
N PRO A 190 14.61 -1.23 -14.84
CA PRO A 190 14.77 -2.46 -14.08
C PRO A 190 15.57 -2.27 -12.79
N VAL A 191 16.64 -1.47 -12.84
CA VAL A 191 17.48 -1.19 -11.67
C VAL A 191 16.68 -0.41 -10.61
N MET A 192 15.90 0.57 -11.05
CA MET A 192 15.03 1.36 -10.17
C MET A 192 13.90 0.52 -9.55
N GLU A 193 13.28 -0.37 -10.34
CA GLU A 193 12.26 -1.30 -9.87
C GLU A 193 12.82 -2.23 -8.79
N ASP A 194 13.98 -2.82 -9.01
CA ASP A 194 14.63 -3.72 -8.06
C ASP A 194 15.05 -2.96 -6.79
N PHE A 195 15.61 -1.76 -6.94
CA PHE A 195 15.99 -0.93 -5.81
C PHE A 195 14.77 -0.61 -4.92
N LEU A 196 13.66 -0.15 -5.50
CA LEU A 196 12.44 0.16 -4.75
C LEU A 196 11.87 -1.09 -4.08
N PHE A 197 11.82 -2.20 -4.79
CA PHE A 197 11.29 -3.46 -4.30
C PHE A 197 12.06 -4.00 -3.09
N LEU A 198 13.39 -3.93 -3.12
CA LEU A 198 14.24 -4.44 -2.05
C LEU A 198 14.35 -3.49 -0.84
N ASN A 199 14.19 -2.19 -1.07
CA ASN A 199 14.46 -1.17 -0.05
C ASN A 199 13.20 -0.49 0.53
N THR A 200 12.01 -0.84 0.03
CA THR A 200 10.77 -0.25 0.51
C THR A 200 10.10 -1.13 1.58
N ARG A 201 9.39 -0.47 2.50
CA ARG A 201 8.65 -1.13 3.59
C ARG A 201 7.25 -0.56 3.69
N LEU A 202 6.31 -1.38 4.17
CA LEU A 202 5.06 -0.90 4.73
C LEU A 202 5.30 -0.35 6.14
N GLU A 203 4.58 0.69 6.49
CA GLU A 203 4.59 1.30 7.82
C GLU A 203 3.21 1.27 8.45
N LYS A 204 3.17 1.20 9.78
CA LYS A 204 1.94 1.38 10.55
C LYS A 204 1.64 2.88 10.61
N GLY A 205 0.45 3.28 10.18
CA GLY A 205 -0.05 4.66 10.30
C GLY A 205 -0.45 5.00 11.73
N SER A 206 -0.92 6.21 11.96
CA SER A 206 -1.52 6.61 13.24
C SER A 206 -3.01 6.26 13.24
N LEU A 207 -3.47 5.42 14.18
CA LEU A 207 -4.86 5.01 14.25
C LEU A 207 -5.80 6.21 14.38
N ASP A 208 -5.47 7.15 15.25
CA ASP A 208 -6.29 8.33 15.50
C ASP A 208 -6.34 9.29 14.30
N LYS A 209 -5.20 9.53 13.68
CA LYS A 209 -5.09 10.45 12.54
C LYS A 209 -5.70 9.85 11.28
N ASP A 210 -5.40 8.59 11.01
CA ASP A 210 -5.74 7.94 9.74
C ASP A 210 -7.07 7.18 9.83
N LYS A 211 -7.66 7.07 11.06
CA LYS A 211 -8.96 6.45 11.33
C LYS A 211 -9.10 5.05 10.73
N TYR A 212 -8.25 4.14 11.17
CA TYR A 212 -8.28 2.73 10.79
C TYR A 212 -8.09 1.82 12.02
N GLY A 213 -8.17 0.51 11.84
CA GLY A 213 -8.00 -0.46 12.92
C GLY A 213 -9.23 -0.65 13.81
N PHE A 214 -10.39 -0.16 13.39
CA PHE A 214 -11.66 -0.26 14.12
C PHE A 214 -12.77 -0.83 13.24
N LEU A 215 -13.77 -1.50 13.87
CA LEU A 215 -15.00 -1.86 13.22
C LEU A 215 -15.95 -0.64 13.20
N GLU A 216 -16.29 -0.20 12.00
CA GLU A 216 -17.22 0.90 11.78
C GLU A 216 -18.44 0.42 10.99
N ARG A 217 -19.62 0.95 11.31
CA ARG A 217 -20.87 0.59 10.62
C ARG A 217 -21.17 1.56 9.50
N GLU A 218 -21.26 1.03 8.28
CA GLU A 218 -21.67 1.79 7.11
C GLU A 218 -22.84 1.06 6.42
N ASN A 219 -23.95 1.73 6.20
CA ASN A 219 -25.15 1.17 5.53
C ASN A 219 -25.61 -0.19 6.08
N GLY A 220 -25.53 -0.39 7.40
CA GLY A 220 -25.98 -1.62 8.04
C GLY A 220 -24.92 -2.73 8.13
N THR A 221 -23.80 -2.61 7.44
CA THR A 221 -22.67 -3.56 7.43
C THR A 221 -21.49 -3.02 8.23
N TYR A 222 -20.75 -3.89 8.90
CA TYR A 222 -19.52 -3.52 9.59
C TYR A 222 -18.33 -3.71 8.68
N TYR A 223 -17.46 -2.71 8.68
CA TYR A 223 -16.18 -2.73 7.97
C TYR A 223 -15.03 -2.50 8.95
N PHE A 224 -13.96 -3.24 8.76
CA PHE A 224 -12.69 -3.02 9.42
C PHE A 224 -11.75 -2.35 8.42
N LYS A 225 -11.17 -1.21 8.79
CA LYS A 225 -10.27 -0.49 7.89
C LYS A 225 -8.81 -0.78 8.23
N LEU A 226 -7.99 -0.94 7.22
CA LEU A 226 -6.52 -0.96 7.30
C LEU A 226 -5.98 0.24 6.54
N ASN A 227 -4.82 0.76 6.93
CA ASN A 227 -4.19 1.90 6.26
C ASN A 227 -2.93 1.47 5.52
N ALA A 228 -2.81 1.87 4.25
CA ALA A 228 -1.62 1.64 3.45
C ALA A 228 -0.67 2.83 3.56
N LYS A 229 0.49 2.61 4.15
CA LYS A 229 1.59 3.58 4.23
C LYS A 229 2.90 2.91 3.83
N ILE A 230 3.67 3.57 2.95
CA ILE A 230 4.91 3.05 2.36
C ILE A 230 5.99 4.12 2.42
#